data_1564af1431a6cca09b0449771aa3d595
#
_entry.id   1564af1431a6cca09b0449771aa3d595
#
_cell.length_a   1.000
_cell.length_b   1.000
_cell.length_c   1.000
_cell.angle_alpha   90.00
_cell.angle_beta   90.00
_cell.angle_gamma   90.00
#
_symmetry.space_group_name_H-M   'P 1'
#
loop_
_entity.id
_entity.type
_entity.pdbx_description
1 polymer ?
#
loop_
_entity_poly.entity_id
_entity_poly.type
_entity_poly.pdbx_seq_one_letter_code
_entity_poly.pdbx_strand_id
1 'polypeptide(L)'
;MPRRNIENTDYGGMMETLPKIFLVGLLRDMRLLRVSDERVGERARRGEVPGLLHLGVGEEAVAVGACAALRPEDKITSTHRAHGHFLAKGGSPKALMAELYGKEAGCCRGKGGSMHLVDMNIGFLGANGVVGAGLPLAVGAAMGARIKGEDWVVVCFFGDGANNEGAFHESLNLAAVWNLPVVFL
;
A
#
# COMPACT_ATOMS: atom_id res chain seq x y z
N MET A 1 12.50 -9.69 -14.58
CA MET A 1 12.74 -8.76 -15.70
C MET A 1 13.96 -7.92 -15.37
N PRO A 2 14.91 -7.66 -16.29
CA PRO A 2 16.07 -6.83 -16.00
C PRO A 2 15.63 -5.40 -15.65
N ARG A 3 16.25 -4.79 -14.64
CA ARG A 3 16.08 -3.38 -14.29
C ARG A 3 16.37 -2.52 -15.53
N ARG A 4 15.40 -1.77 -16.01
CA ARG A 4 15.64 -0.74 -17.03
C ARG A 4 16.36 0.42 -16.38
N ASN A 5 17.53 0.80 -16.91
CA ASN A 5 18.19 2.05 -16.56
C ASN A 5 17.26 3.21 -16.93
N ILE A 6 16.84 3.98 -15.93
CA ILE A 6 15.98 5.15 -16.09
C ILE A 6 16.89 6.39 -16.25
N GLU A 7 17.67 6.41 -17.33
CA GLU A 7 18.35 7.62 -17.76
C GLU A 7 17.57 8.20 -18.95
N ASN A 8 17.00 9.39 -18.79
CA ASN A 8 16.20 10.14 -19.78
C ASN A 8 14.85 9.53 -20.16
N THR A 9 13.89 9.53 -19.26
CA THR A 9 12.51 9.14 -19.58
C THR A 9 11.67 10.36 -19.95
N ASP A 10 11.35 10.50 -21.23
CA ASP A 10 10.23 11.33 -21.70
C ASP A 10 8.92 10.69 -21.25
N TYR A 11 8.34 11.20 -20.17
CA TYR A 11 7.12 10.67 -19.57
C TYR A 11 5.90 10.75 -20.52
N GLY A 12 5.90 11.66 -21.52
CA GLY A 12 4.85 11.75 -22.54
C GLY A 12 4.86 10.56 -23.50
N GLY A 13 6.05 10.12 -23.94
CA GLY A 13 6.21 8.98 -24.82
C GLY A 13 6.02 7.62 -24.14
N MET A 14 6.14 7.54 -22.80
CA MET A 14 6.03 6.29 -22.06
C MET A 14 4.60 5.77 -21.96
N MET A 15 3.60 6.64 -21.92
CA MET A 15 2.17 6.28 -21.92
C MET A 15 1.72 5.68 -23.26
N GLU A 16 2.31 6.13 -24.38
CA GLU A 16 1.99 5.62 -25.72
C GLU A 16 2.53 4.20 -25.96
N THR A 17 3.51 3.74 -25.16
CA THR A 17 4.16 2.44 -25.30
C THR A 17 3.56 1.32 -24.45
N LEU A 18 2.67 1.65 -23.51
CA LEU A 18 2.04 0.64 -22.64
C LEU A 18 0.94 -0.13 -23.39
N PRO A 19 0.92 -1.47 -23.33
CA PRO A 19 -0.13 -2.24 -23.96
C PRO A 19 -1.52 -1.83 -23.50
N LYS A 20 -2.47 -1.68 -24.42
CA LYS A 20 -3.86 -1.31 -24.08
C LYS A 20 -4.48 -2.22 -23.02
N ILE A 21 -4.18 -3.52 -23.08
CA ILE A 21 -4.68 -4.50 -22.10
C ILE A 21 -4.17 -4.19 -20.69
N PHE A 22 -2.93 -3.72 -20.55
CA PHE A 22 -2.36 -3.30 -19.27
C PHE A 22 -3.08 -2.06 -18.72
N LEU A 23 -3.31 -1.05 -19.56
CA LEU A 23 -4.05 0.16 -19.17
C LEU A 23 -5.49 -0.15 -18.75
N VAL A 24 -6.17 -1.05 -19.47
CA VAL A 24 -7.51 -1.54 -19.09
C VAL A 24 -7.47 -2.28 -17.75
N GLY A 25 -6.39 -3.06 -17.49
CA GLY A 25 -6.16 -3.69 -16.19
C GLY A 25 -6.08 -2.67 -15.05
N LEU A 26 -5.24 -1.64 -15.20
CA LEU A 26 -5.13 -0.57 -14.21
C LEU A 26 -6.47 0.13 -13.95
N LEU A 27 -7.22 0.45 -15.00
CA LEU A 27 -8.55 1.05 -14.88
C LEU A 27 -9.53 0.15 -14.13
N ARG A 28 -9.52 -1.15 -14.43
CA ARG A 28 -10.34 -2.15 -13.73
C ARG A 28 -10.02 -2.18 -12.26
N ASP A 29 -8.73 -2.19 -11.91
CA ASP A 29 -8.30 -2.25 -10.52
C ASP A 29 -8.65 -0.96 -9.78
N MET A 30 -8.44 0.23 -10.38
CA MET A 30 -8.93 1.49 -9.80
C MET A 30 -10.44 1.49 -9.57
N ARG A 31 -11.22 0.93 -10.50
CA ARG A 31 -12.68 0.79 -10.34
C ARG A 31 -13.04 -0.17 -9.21
N LEU A 32 -12.29 -1.26 -9.05
CA LEU A 32 -12.49 -2.18 -7.93
C LEU A 32 -12.25 -1.48 -6.58
N LEU A 33 -11.16 -0.74 -6.46
CA LEU A 33 -10.85 0.03 -5.25
C LEU A 33 -11.96 1.03 -4.93
N ARG A 34 -12.36 1.84 -5.91
CA ARG A 34 -13.42 2.83 -5.78
C ARG A 34 -14.73 2.21 -5.29
N VAL A 35 -15.21 1.20 -6.00
CA VAL A 35 -16.48 0.52 -5.66
C VAL A 35 -16.41 -0.15 -4.28
N SER A 36 -15.26 -0.72 -3.92
CA SER A 36 -15.06 -1.33 -2.61
C SER A 36 -15.19 -0.30 -1.50
N ASP A 37 -14.48 0.83 -1.61
CA ASP A 37 -14.51 1.89 -0.59
C ASP A 37 -15.86 2.58 -0.50
N GLU A 38 -16.52 2.86 -1.63
CA GLU A 38 -17.87 3.41 -1.64
C GLU A 38 -18.86 2.48 -0.93
N ARG A 39 -18.79 1.16 -1.16
CA ARG A 39 -19.61 0.15 -0.48
C ARG A 39 -19.31 0.07 1.01
N VAL A 40 -18.04 0.10 1.39
CA VAL A 40 -17.64 0.15 2.80
C VAL A 40 -18.21 1.39 3.47
N GLY A 41 -18.11 2.57 2.85
CA GLY A 41 -18.66 3.83 3.38
C GLY A 41 -20.18 3.81 3.50
N GLU A 42 -20.89 3.19 2.54
CA GLU A 42 -22.33 3.00 2.60
C GLU A 42 -22.74 2.13 3.81
N ARG A 43 -22.05 1.00 4.02
CA ARG A 43 -22.30 0.09 5.14
C ARG A 43 -21.96 0.72 6.50
N ALA A 44 -20.87 1.49 6.56
CA ALA A 44 -20.51 2.21 7.77
C ALA A 44 -21.58 3.26 8.18
N ARG A 45 -22.13 4.01 7.21
CA ARG A 45 -23.23 4.96 7.47
C ARG A 45 -24.49 4.28 8.03
N ARG A 46 -24.68 3.01 7.75
CA ARG A 46 -25.77 2.20 8.30
C ARG A 46 -25.43 1.58 9.66
N GLY A 47 -24.24 1.86 10.21
CA GLY A 47 -23.79 1.28 11.48
C GLY A 47 -23.42 -0.20 11.40
N GLU A 48 -23.25 -0.75 10.20
CA GLU A 48 -22.95 -2.17 10.00
C GLU A 48 -21.45 -2.49 10.16
N VAL A 49 -20.57 -1.49 10.01
CA VAL A 49 -19.12 -1.64 10.16
C VAL A 49 -18.69 -0.95 11.45
N PRO A 50 -18.13 -1.69 12.41
CA PRO A 50 -17.69 -1.11 13.68
C PRO A 50 -16.39 -0.31 13.56
N GLY A 51 -16.20 0.64 14.48
CA GLY A 51 -14.96 1.39 14.62
C GLY A 51 -14.87 2.63 13.71
N LEU A 52 -13.67 3.22 13.69
CA LEU A 52 -13.36 4.38 12.85
C LEU A 52 -12.93 3.91 11.47
N LEU A 53 -13.44 4.58 10.45
CA LEU A 53 -13.22 4.26 9.06
C LEU A 53 -12.64 5.45 8.31
N HIS A 54 -11.60 5.21 7.51
CA HIS A 54 -10.98 6.20 6.65
C HIS A 54 -10.91 5.66 5.22
N LEU A 55 -11.75 6.23 4.35
CA LEU A 55 -11.81 5.84 2.94
C LEU A 55 -10.69 6.52 2.15
N GLY A 56 -10.18 5.82 1.13
CA GLY A 56 -9.20 6.33 0.17
C GLY A 56 -9.82 6.68 -1.18
N VAL A 57 -11.10 7.09 -1.19
CA VAL A 57 -11.80 7.51 -2.42
C VAL A 57 -11.11 8.72 -3.03
N GLY A 58 -10.63 8.59 -4.27
CA GLY A 58 -9.84 9.60 -4.99
C GLY A 58 -8.34 9.28 -5.04
N GLU A 59 -7.85 8.30 -4.26
CA GLU A 59 -6.43 7.91 -4.17
C GLU A 59 -6.10 6.62 -4.95
N GLU A 60 -7.04 6.10 -5.76
CA GLU A 60 -6.93 4.79 -6.42
C GLU A 60 -5.72 4.70 -7.35
N ALA A 61 -5.43 5.79 -8.06
CA ALA A 61 -4.35 5.82 -9.06
C ALA A 61 -2.97 5.65 -8.40
N VAL A 62 -2.76 6.21 -7.22
CA VAL A 62 -1.51 6.05 -6.45
C VAL A 62 -1.33 4.60 -6.03
N ALA A 63 -2.36 4.00 -5.43
CA ALA A 63 -2.31 2.62 -4.97
C ALA A 63 -2.07 1.64 -6.14
N VAL A 64 -2.87 1.74 -7.20
CA VAL A 64 -2.80 0.84 -8.36
C VAL A 64 -1.52 1.05 -9.15
N GLY A 65 -1.15 2.29 -9.44
CA GLY A 65 0.04 2.61 -10.23
C GLY A 65 1.33 2.13 -9.54
N ALA A 66 1.46 2.39 -8.24
CA ALA A 66 2.61 1.91 -7.48
C ALA A 66 2.67 0.38 -7.40
N CYS A 67 1.57 -0.26 -7.04
CA CYS A 67 1.54 -1.73 -6.91
C CYS A 67 1.72 -2.46 -8.24
N ALA A 68 1.29 -1.88 -9.36
CA ALA A 68 1.51 -2.45 -10.70
C ALA A 68 2.99 -2.48 -11.12
N ALA A 69 3.84 -1.68 -10.50
CA ALA A 69 5.27 -1.66 -10.72
C ALA A 69 6.04 -2.66 -9.83
N LEU A 70 5.37 -3.24 -8.82
CA LEU A 70 5.98 -4.15 -7.87
C LEU A 70 5.95 -5.59 -8.33
N ARG A 71 6.96 -6.34 -7.89
CA ARG A 71 6.99 -7.79 -7.98
C ARG A 71 6.16 -8.41 -6.84
N PRO A 72 5.73 -9.67 -6.94
CA PRO A 72 5.02 -10.36 -5.86
C PRO A 72 5.77 -10.35 -4.52
N GLU A 73 7.09 -10.52 -4.55
CA GLU A 73 7.97 -10.54 -3.37
C GLU A 73 8.21 -9.17 -2.73
N ASP A 74 8.02 -8.07 -3.46
CA ASP A 74 8.17 -6.73 -2.92
C ASP A 74 7.11 -6.43 -1.85
N LYS A 75 7.44 -5.59 -0.89
CA LYS A 75 6.62 -5.33 0.29
C LYS A 75 6.07 -3.91 0.27
N ILE A 76 4.98 -3.69 1.00
CA ILE A 76 4.47 -2.33 1.22
C ILE A 76 4.13 -2.10 2.69
N THR A 77 4.28 -0.87 3.17
CA THR A 77 3.64 -0.34 4.36
C THR A 77 2.63 0.73 3.97
N SER A 78 1.59 0.91 4.76
CA SER A 78 0.48 1.78 4.41
C SER A 78 0.04 2.68 5.57
N THR A 79 -0.82 3.63 5.26
CA THR A 79 -1.44 4.56 6.20
C THR A 79 -2.75 3.99 6.77
N HIS A 80 -3.47 4.81 7.53
CA HIS A 80 -4.84 4.53 7.98
C HIS A 80 -5.89 4.46 6.85
N ARG A 81 -5.55 4.90 5.60
CA ARG A 81 -6.38 4.77 4.38
C ARG A 81 -5.92 3.59 3.53
N ALA A 82 -5.85 2.42 4.15
CA ALA A 82 -5.13 1.28 3.61
C ALA A 82 -5.91 0.39 2.65
N HIS A 83 -7.23 0.54 2.54
CA HIS A 83 -8.08 -0.39 1.77
C HIS A 83 -7.63 -0.52 0.31
N GLY A 84 -7.38 0.64 -0.34
CA GLY A 84 -6.88 0.67 -1.72
C GLY A 84 -5.52 0.00 -1.86
N HIS A 85 -4.56 0.32 -1.00
CA HIS A 85 -3.23 -0.28 -1.01
C HIS A 85 -3.28 -1.80 -0.78
N PHE A 86 -4.12 -2.26 0.15
CA PHE A 86 -4.32 -3.68 0.42
C PHE A 86 -4.85 -4.43 -0.81
N LEU A 87 -5.90 -3.91 -1.44
CA LEU A 87 -6.49 -4.50 -2.65
C LEU A 87 -5.51 -4.46 -3.83
N ALA A 88 -4.84 -3.32 -4.06
CA ALA A 88 -3.88 -3.16 -5.15
C ALA A 88 -2.67 -4.09 -5.00
N LYS A 89 -2.24 -4.41 -3.77
CA LYS A 89 -1.17 -5.38 -3.51
C LYS A 89 -1.60 -6.84 -3.70
N GLY A 90 -2.87 -7.08 -4.00
CA GLY A 90 -3.42 -8.42 -4.24
C GLY A 90 -4.28 -8.97 -3.09
N GLY A 91 -4.63 -8.13 -2.13
CA GLY A 91 -5.53 -8.49 -1.04
C GLY A 91 -6.93 -8.85 -1.53
N SER A 92 -7.56 -9.83 -0.92
CA SER A 92 -8.91 -10.26 -1.28
C SER A 92 -9.96 -9.26 -0.80
N PRO A 93 -10.86 -8.75 -1.68
CA PRO A 93 -12.00 -7.94 -1.25
C PRO A 93 -12.88 -8.62 -0.20
N LYS A 94 -13.00 -9.94 -0.29
CA LYS A 94 -13.76 -10.74 0.68
C LYS A 94 -13.09 -10.75 2.05
N ALA A 95 -11.75 -10.91 2.09
CA ALA A 95 -10.99 -10.88 3.33
C ALA A 95 -11.01 -9.47 3.97
N LEU A 96 -10.91 -8.41 3.15
CA LEU A 96 -11.06 -7.03 3.59
C LEU A 96 -12.43 -6.80 4.24
N MET A 97 -13.51 -7.15 3.55
CA MET A 97 -14.86 -6.99 4.10
C MET A 97 -15.05 -7.79 5.38
N ALA A 98 -14.57 -9.04 5.43
CA ALA A 98 -14.64 -9.86 6.64
C ALA A 98 -13.90 -9.19 7.81
N GLU A 99 -12.73 -8.60 7.56
CA GLU A 99 -11.96 -7.86 8.56
C GLU A 99 -12.74 -6.66 9.11
N LEU A 100 -13.31 -5.85 8.22
CA LEU A 100 -14.09 -4.67 8.59
C LEU A 100 -15.34 -5.01 9.43
N TYR A 101 -15.91 -6.19 9.21
CA TYR A 101 -17.04 -6.71 10.00
C TYR A 101 -16.60 -7.48 11.26
N GLY A 102 -15.32 -7.46 11.62
CA GLY A 102 -14.78 -8.14 12.80
C GLY A 102 -14.89 -9.68 12.73
N LYS A 103 -14.83 -10.26 11.52
CA LYS A 103 -14.97 -11.70 11.32
C LYS A 103 -13.61 -12.40 11.29
N GLU A 104 -13.56 -13.63 11.79
CA GLU A 104 -12.35 -14.46 11.80
C GLU A 104 -11.79 -14.73 10.37
N ALA A 105 -12.64 -14.72 9.36
CA ALA A 105 -12.25 -14.84 7.96
C ALA A 105 -11.55 -13.59 7.37
N GLY A 106 -11.39 -12.53 8.17
CA GLY A 106 -10.62 -11.33 7.80
C GLY A 106 -9.11 -11.57 7.79
N CYS A 107 -8.37 -10.70 7.09
CA CYS A 107 -6.91 -10.82 6.96
C CYS A 107 -6.18 -10.77 8.31
N CYS A 108 -6.73 -10.07 9.31
CA CYS A 108 -6.24 -10.01 10.69
C CYS A 108 -7.20 -10.71 11.68
N ARG A 109 -8.00 -11.64 11.22
CA ARG A 109 -9.00 -12.37 12.02
C ARG A 109 -10.01 -11.45 12.72
N GLY A 110 -10.36 -10.35 12.08
CA GLY A 110 -11.29 -9.35 12.60
C GLY A 110 -10.76 -8.48 13.73
N LYS A 111 -9.44 -8.47 13.99
CA LYS A 111 -8.83 -7.72 15.09
C LYS A 111 -8.22 -6.38 14.68
N GLY A 112 -7.82 -6.24 13.41
CA GLY A 112 -7.18 -5.03 12.89
C GLY A 112 -8.19 -3.95 12.51
N GLY A 113 -9.32 -4.33 11.95
CA GLY A 113 -10.29 -3.39 11.40
C GLY A 113 -9.73 -2.56 10.24
N SER A 114 -10.30 -1.37 10.02
CA SER A 114 -9.98 -0.52 8.86
C SER A 114 -8.52 -0.06 8.80
N MET A 115 -7.94 0.31 9.94
CA MET A 115 -6.65 1.01 9.99
C MET A 115 -5.44 0.12 10.28
N HIS A 116 -5.63 -1.16 10.53
CA HIS A 116 -4.55 -2.07 10.97
C HIS A 116 -4.56 -3.38 10.18
N LEU A 117 -4.78 -3.26 8.86
CA LEU A 117 -4.71 -4.40 7.94
C LEU A 117 -3.26 -4.91 7.85
N VAL A 118 -3.09 -6.22 7.88
CA VAL A 118 -1.82 -6.92 7.64
C VAL A 118 -2.10 -8.18 6.84
N ASP A 119 -1.29 -8.48 5.84
CA ASP A 119 -1.27 -9.78 5.16
C ASP A 119 0.14 -10.06 4.63
N MET A 120 0.88 -10.84 5.38
CA MET A 120 2.27 -11.19 5.05
C MET A 120 2.37 -12.04 3.78
N ASN A 121 1.31 -12.78 3.42
CA ASN A 121 1.32 -13.64 2.23
C ASN A 121 1.39 -12.84 0.93
N ILE A 122 0.82 -11.63 0.92
CA ILE A 122 0.88 -10.73 -0.23
C ILE A 122 1.95 -9.65 -0.08
N GLY A 123 2.74 -9.66 0.99
CA GLY A 123 3.75 -8.64 1.27
C GLY A 123 3.17 -7.31 1.77
N PHE A 124 1.95 -7.32 2.31
CA PHE A 124 1.36 -6.16 2.97
C PHE A 124 1.78 -6.16 4.45
N LEU A 125 2.86 -5.41 4.77
CA LEU A 125 3.48 -5.43 6.10
C LEU A 125 2.64 -4.77 7.18
N GLY A 126 1.78 -3.83 6.79
CA GLY A 126 0.82 -3.26 7.71
C GLY A 126 0.34 -1.87 7.35
N ALA A 127 -0.90 -1.63 7.73
CA ALA A 127 -1.52 -0.32 7.86
C ALA A 127 -1.36 0.17 9.31
N ASN A 128 -1.34 1.48 9.51
CA ASN A 128 -1.19 2.05 10.84
C ASN A 128 -2.03 3.31 11.03
N GLY A 129 -2.74 3.38 12.17
CA GLY A 129 -3.48 4.57 12.58
C GLY A 129 -2.58 5.71 13.08
N VAL A 130 -1.34 5.39 13.47
CA VAL A 130 -0.35 6.41 13.89
C VAL A 130 0.30 7.02 12.65
N VAL A 131 0.13 8.32 12.47
CA VAL A 131 0.70 9.06 11.34
C VAL A 131 2.22 8.95 11.36
N GLY A 132 2.82 8.62 10.21
CA GLY A 132 4.26 8.45 10.08
C GLY A 132 4.83 7.10 10.54
N ALA A 133 4.10 6.27 11.29
CA ALA A 133 4.63 5.01 11.82
C ALA A 133 5.00 3.97 10.73
N GLY A 134 4.42 4.07 9.54
CA GLY A 134 4.79 3.22 8.40
C GLY A 134 6.24 3.40 7.93
N LEU A 135 6.82 4.59 8.14
CA LEU A 135 8.15 4.96 7.69
C LEU A 135 9.26 4.12 8.37
N PRO A 136 9.39 4.12 9.72
CA PRO A 136 10.39 3.30 10.40
C PRO A 136 10.15 1.80 10.22
N LEU A 137 8.88 1.36 10.08
CA LEU A 137 8.57 -0.04 9.78
C LEU A 137 9.12 -0.44 8.40
N ALA A 138 8.97 0.40 7.39
CA ALA A 138 9.52 0.15 6.05
C ALA A 138 11.05 0.11 6.07
N VAL A 139 11.69 1.02 6.80
CA VAL A 139 13.15 1.05 6.98
C VAL A 139 13.65 -0.24 7.66
N GLY A 140 12.97 -0.65 8.73
CA GLY A 140 13.31 -1.90 9.43
C GLY A 140 13.16 -3.13 8.55
N ALA A 141 12.08 -3.20 7.75
CA ALA A 141 11.85 -4.29 6.81
C ALA A 141 12.93 -4.32 5.71
N ALA A 142 13.24 -3.16 5.11
CA ALA A 142 14.29 -3.03 4.09
C ALA A 142 15.68 -3.39 4.64
N MET A 143 15.97 -3.04 5.89
CA MET A 143 17.18 -3.47 6.59
C MET A 143 17.23 -4.98 6.75
N GLY A 144 16.10 -5.60 7.13
CA GLY A 144 15.96 -7.06 7.22
C GLY A 144 16.25 -7.76 5.90
N ALA A 145 15.73 -7.23 4.78
CA ALA A 145 16.02 -7.74 3.44
C ALA A 145 17.53 -7.72 3.14
N ARG A 146 18.16 -6.58 3.39
CA ARG A 146 19.59 -6.40 3.17
C ARG A 146 20.47 -7.35 3.99
N ILE A 147 20.14 -7.51 5.28
CA ILE A 147 20.88 -8.41 6.18
C ILE A 147 20.77 -9.87 5.72
N LYS A 148 19.58 -10.25 5.23
CA LYS A 148 19.33 -11.61 4.72
C LYS A 148 19.80 -11.84 3.29
N GLY A 149 20.23 -10.81 2.57
CA GLY A 149 20.59 -10.90 1.15
C GLY A 149 19.39 -11.13 0.23
N GLU A 150 18.20 -10.73 0.66
CA GLU A 150 16.96 -10.84 -0.14
C GLU A 150 16.86 -9.67 -1.13
N ASP A 151 16.35 -9.93 -2.34
CA ASP A 151 16.24 -8.94 -3.44
C ASP A 151 14.81 -8.41 -3.60
N TRP A 152 14.16 -7.99 -2.54
CA TRP A 152 12.89 -7.27 -2.60
C TRP A 152 13.02 -5.85 -2.04
N VAL A 153 12.13 -4.98 -2.49
CA VAL A 153 12.07 -3.59 -2.03
C VAL A 153 10.82 -3.37 -1.18
N VAL A 154 10.83 -2.30 -0.41
CA VAL A 154 9.64 -1.84 0.33
C VAL A 154 9.17 -0.52 -0.26
N VAL A 155 7.88 -0.41 -0.59
CA VAL A 155 7.23 0.87 -0.84
C VAL A 155 6.49 1.29 0.41
N CYS A 156 6.85 2.45 0.93
CA CYS A 156 6.21 3.07 2.09
C CYS A 156 5.26 4.16 1.62
N PHE A 157 3.96 3.92 1.73
CA PHE A 157 2.95 4.96 1.49
C PHE A 157 2.80 5.82 2.74
N PHE A 158 2.78 7.14 2.56
CA PHE A 158 2.57 8.10 3.63
C PHE A 158 1.81 9.34 3.13
N GLY A 159 1.12 10.04 4.01
CA GLY A 159 0.39 11.26 3.70
C GLY A 159 1.21 12.53 4.02
N ASP A 160 0.70 13.66 3.57
CA ASP A 160 1.29 14.99 3.77
C ASP A 160 1.55 15.33 5.25
N GLY A 161 0.66 14.92 6.15
CA GLY A 161 0.82 15.11 7.59
C GLY A 161 2.05 14.42 8.18
N ALA A 162 2.45 13.28 7.61
CA ALA A 162 3.62 12.53 8.08
C ALA A 162 4.95 13.27 7.89
N ASN A 163 5.02 14.23 6.97
CA ASN A 163 6.22 15.03 6.73
C ASN A 163 6.65 15.89 7.95
N ASN A 164 5.70 16.15 8.85
CA ASN A 164 5.96 16.96 10.05
C ASN A 164 6.35 16.11 11.26
N GLU A 165 6.35 14.79 11.13
CA GLU A 165 6.77 13.86 12.17
C GLU A 165 8.30 13.67 12.15
N GLY A 166 8.92 13.62 13.34
CA GLY A 166 10.35 13.33 13.46
C GLY A 166 10.74 12.02 12.78
N ALA A 167 9.86 11.00 12.88
CA ALA A 167 10.03 9.70 12.25
C ALA A 167 10.21 9.76 10.72
N PHE A 168 9.65 10.76 10.03
CA PHE A 168 9.87 10.98 8.60
C PHE A 168 11.34 11.26 8.33
N HIS A 169 11.89 12.31 8.95
CA HIS A 169 13.28 12.73 8.74
C HIS A 169 14.28 11.65 9.17
N GLU A 170 14.04 11.01 10.29
CA GLU A 170 14.88 9.94 10.83
C GLU A 170 14.90 8.71 9.90
N SER A 171 13.74 8.32 9.38
CA SER A 171 13.61 7.19 8.47
C SER A 171 14.32 7.43 7.14
N LEU A 172 14.14 8.61 6.54
CA LEU A 172 14.82 8.97 5.29
C LEU A 172 16.33 8.99 5.49
N ASN A 173 16.81 9.57 6.59
CA ASN A 173 18.23 9.61 6.91
C ASN A 173 18.82 8.20 7.07
N LEU A 174 18.18 7.33 7.84
CA LEU A 174 18.62 5.94 8.01
C LEU A 174 18.63 5.16 6.69
N ALA A 175 17.57 5.32 5.89
CA ALA A 175 17.48 4.66 4.59
C ALA A 175 18.63 5.10 3.66
N ALA A 176 18.98 6.38 3.65
CA ALA A 176 20.08 6.92 2.86
C ALA A 176 21.45 6.45 3.37
N VAL A 177 21.72 6.59 4.68
CA VAL A 177 23.01 6.21 5.29
C VAL A 177 23.31 4.72 5.09
N TRP A 178 22.30 3.88 5.22
CA TRP A 178 22.44 2.44 5.05
C TRP A 178 22.12 1.94 3.63
N ASN A 179 21.85 2.84 2.68
CA ASN A 179 21.50 2.50 1.29
C ASN A 179 20.47 1.35 1.21
N LEU A 180 19.34 1.54 1.88
CA LEU A 180 18.30 0.51 2.01
C LEU A 180 17.37 0.48 0.79
N PRO A 181 16.87 -0.70 0.41
CA PRO A 181 15.92 -0.87 -0.71
C PRO A 181 14.50 -0.44 -0.30
N VAL A 182 14.29 0.85 -0.08
CA VAL A 182 13.00 1.44 0.28
C VAL A 182 12.67 2.62 -0.63
N VAL A 183 11.40 2.71 -1.02
CA VAL A 183 10.82 3.84 -1.77
C VAL A 183 9.76 4.49 -0.90
N PHE A 184 9.92 5.78 -0.63
CA PHE A 184 8.94 6.59 0.09
C PHE A 184 8.03 7.29 -0.93
N LEU A 185 6.72 7.07 -0.84
CA LEU A 185 5.72 7.53 -1.82
C LEU A 185 4.55 8.24 -1.12
#